data_4601eb040fffdb236992f8775d1646b2
#
_entry.id   4601eb040fffdb236992f8775d1646b2
#
_cell.length_a   1.000
_cell.length_b   1.000
_cell.length_c   1.000
_cell.angle_alpha   90.00
_cell.angle_beta   90.00
_cell.angle_gamma   90.00
#
_symmetry.space_group_name_H-M   'P 1'
#
loop_
_entity.id
_entity.type
_entity.pdbx_description
1 polymer ?
#
loop_
_entity_poly.entity_id
_entity_poly.type
_entity_poly.pdbx_seq_one_letter_code
_entity_poly.pdbx_strand_id
1 'polypeptide(L)'
;MKHTIIFDEDHQLLVQTIDGVFTTEETKHLGQLYNQLLEGKPYRQLLVDLRTAGKMETRETRSITNDMINNAKLSEVVFVGANAAQRMIAKVLMKLGSLEAESTFVKSMEDAYSWIEKKRN
;
A
#
# COMPACT_ATOMS: atom_id res chain seq x y z
N MET A 1 6.11 9.21 -14.18
CA MET A 1 5.74 7.91 -13.61
C MET A 1 4.28 7.95 -13.20
N LYS A 2 3.55 6.88 -13.50
CA LYS A 2 2.11 6.81 -13.22
C LYS A 2 1.80 6.52 -11.75
N HIS A 3 2.72 5.87 -11.07
CA HIS A 3 2.52 5.52 -9.67
C HIS A 3 3.15 6.60 -8.81
N THR A 4 2.46 6.96 -7.73
CA THR A 4 2.93 8.01 -6.84
C THR A 4 2.93 7.53 -5.39
N ILE A 5 3.76 8.16 -4.58
CA ILE A 5 3.75 7.96 -3.14
C ILE A 5 3.97 9.32 -2.47
N ILE A 6 3.09 9.66 -1.55
CA ILE A 6 3.16 10.92 -0.80
C ILE A 6 2.87 10.65 0.67
N PHE A 7 3.32 11.56 1.53
CA PHE A 7 2.87 11.58 2.91
C PHE A 7 1.73 12.60 3.04
N ASP A 8 0.53 12.11 3.39
CA ASP A 8 -0.66 12.93 3.58
C ASP A 8 -0.60 13.56 4.97
N GLU A 9 -0.28 14.84 5.04
CA GLU A 9 -0.14 15.55 6.32
C GLU A 9 -1.46 15.66 7.08
N ASP A 10 -2.58 15.76 6.38
CA ASP A 10 -3.89 15.89 7.03
C ASP A 10 -4.28 14.63 7.79
N HIS A 11 -3.94 13.47 7.25
CA HIS A 11 -4.26 12.18 7.86
C HIS A 11 -3.05 11.51 8.53
N GLN A 12 -1.87 12.13 8.44
CA GLN A 12 -0.61 11.57 8.96
C GLN A 12 -0.40 10.14 8.45
N LEU A 13 -0.48 9.97 7.14
CA LEU A 13 -0.56 8.67 6.50
C LEU A 13 0.23 8.65 5.19
N LEU A 14 0.99 7.59 4.98
CA LEU A 14 1.67 7.37 3.71
C LEU A 14 0.65 6.85 2.71
N VAL A 15 0.52 7.50 1.55
CA VAL A 15 -0.44 7.13 0.51
C VAL A 15 0.30 6.81 -0.78
N GLN A 16 0.15 5.57 -1.24
CA GLN A 16 0.72 5.09 -2.50
C GLN A 16 -0.42 4.85 -3.49
N THR A 17 -0.37 5.53 -4.64
CA THR A 17 -1.37 5.37 -5.68
C THR A 17 -0.77 4.58 -6.83
N ILE A 18 -1.42 3.49 -7.23
CA ILE A 18 -1.02 2.66 -8.35
C ILE A 18 -1.96 2.94 -9.52
N ASP A 19 -1.39 3.36 -10.65
CA ASP A 19 -2.15 3.67 -11.85
C ASP A 19 -1.66 2.77 -12.99
N GLY A 20 -2.55 1.91 -13.50
CA GLY A 20 -2.22 0.97 -14.56
C GLY A 20 -1.42 -0.23 -14.06
N VAL A 21 -0.52 -0.74 -14.92
CA VAL A 21 0.31 -1.91 -14.61
C VAL A 21 1.42 -1.53 -13.65
N PHE A 22 1.60 -2.33 -12.61
CA PHE A 22 2.62 -2.11 -11.58
C PHE A 22 3.81 -3.03 -11.87
N THR A 23 4.94 -2.46 -12.26
CA THR A 23 6.14 -3.21 -12.67
C THR A 23 7.08 -3.43 -11.50
N THR A 24 7.96 -4.42 -11.64
CA THR A 24 8.99 -4.72 -10.64
C THR A 24 9.91 -3.51 -10.39
N GLU A 25 10.32 -2.84 -11.45
CA GLU A 25 11.21 -1.69 -11.35
C GLU A 25 10.57 -0.53 -10.58
N GLU A 26 9.31 -0.23 -10.91
CA GLU A 26 8.56 0.81 -10.22
C GLU A 26 8.36 0.47 -8.75
N THR A 27 8.11 -0.80 -8.44
CA THR A 27 7.96 -1.28 -7.07
C THR A 27 9.22 -0.98 -6.25
N LYS A 28 10.38 -1.30 -6.79
CA LYS A 28 11.66 -1.05 -6.10
C LYS A 28 11.87 0.43 -5.85
N HIS A 29 11.58 1.25 -6.85
CA HIS A 29 11.73 2.69 -6.74
C HIS A 29 10.84 3.28 -5.63
N LEU A 30 9.57 2.93 -5.65
CA LEU A 30 8.63 3.43 -4.65
C LEU A 30 8.93 2.93 -3.25
N GLY A 31 9.34 1.67 -3.12
CA GLY A 31 9.68 1.08 -1.84
C GLY A 31 10.83 1.79 -1.14
N GLN A 32 11.78 2.32 -1.90
CA GLN A 32 12.91 3.05 -1.34
C GLN A 32 12.48 4.36 -0.67
N LEU A 33 11.32 4.88 -1.02
CA LEU A 33 10.82 6.14 -0.48
C LEU A 33 10.09 5.98 0.85
N TYR A 34 9.68 4.76 1.21
CA TYR A 34 8.86 4.54 2.41
C TYR A 34 9.54 5.10 3.67
N ASN A 35 10.78 4.71 3.92
CA ASN A 35 11.49 5.14 5.13
C ASN A 35 11.79 6.63 5.13
N GLN A 36 12.11 7.19 3.96
CA GLN A 36 12.37 8.63 3.85
C GLN A 36 11.13 9.44 4.22
N LEU A 37 9.97 9.06 3.67
CA LEU A 37 8.73 9.79 3.88
C LEU A 37 8.17 9.60 5.29
N LEU A 38 8.50 8.49 5.94
CA LEU A 38 8.03 8.19 7.29
C LEU A 38 8.99 8.64 8.38
N GLU A 39 10.15 9.16 8.02
CA GLU A 39 11.13 9.62 9.01
C GLU A 39 10.54 10.71 9.90
N GLY A 40 10.60 10.50 11.20
CA GLY A 40 10.07 11.46 12.18
C GLY A 40 8.56 11.48 12.30
N LYS A 41 7.86 10.62 11.60
CA LYS A 41 6.39 10.57 11.66
C LYS A 41 5.90 9.67 12.80
N PRO A 42 4.73 10.01 13.41
CA PRO A 42 4.26 9.27 14.59
C PRO A 42 3.73 7.88 14.30
N TYR A 43 3.29 7.61 13.06
CA TYR A 43 2.69 6.33 12.69
C TYR A 43 3.35 5.77 11.44
N ARG A 44 3.52 4.44 11.41
CA ARG A 44 4.08 3.73 10.25
C ARG A 44 2.95 2.94 9.59
N GLN A 45 2.09 3.65 8.90
CA GLN A 45 0.90 3.09 8.26
C GLN A 45 0.87 3.48 6.78
N LEU A 46 0.34 2.60 5.93
CA LEU A 46 0.31 2.77 4.49
C LEU A 46 -1.11 2.55 3.95
N LEU A 47 -1.54 3.45 3.08
CA LEU A 47 -2.73 3.29 2.26
C LEU A 47 -2.28 3.06 0.83
N VAL A 48 -2.70 1.93 0.25
CA VAL A 48 -2.42 1.62 -1.16
C VAL A 48 -3.69 1.80 -1.95
N ASP A 49 -3.73 2.86 -2.77
CA ASP A 49 -4.90 3.18 -3.58
C ASP A 49 -4.81 2.42 -4.90
N LEU A 50 -5.68 1.43 -5.05
CA LEU A 50 -5.76 0.56 -6.22
C LEU A 50 -6.89 0.94 -7.18
N ARG A 51 -7.57 2.06 -6.94
CA ARG A 51 -8.78 2.40 -7.71
C ARG A 51 -8.52 2.56 -9.20
N THR A 52 -7.30 2.92 -9.59
CA THR A 52 -6.91 3.03 -11.00
C THR A 52 -5.85 1.99 -11.39
N ALA A 53 -5.61 1.01 -10.52
CA ALA A 53 -4.62 -0.03 -10.78
C ALA A 53 -5.09 -0.98 -11.89
N GLY A 54 -4.16 -1.38 -12.75
CA GLY A 54 -4.35 -2.47 -13.69
C GLY A 54 -4.01 -3.79 -13.03
N LYS A 55 -2.90 -4.39 -13.42
CA LYS A 55 -2.44 -5.64 -12.81
C LYS A 55 -0.98 -5.51 -12.43
N MET A 56 -0.51 -6.39 -11.55
CA MET A 56 0.91 -6.49 -11.27
C MET A 56 1.58 -7.28 -12.38
N GLU A 57 2.78 -6.85 -12.76
CA GLU A 57 3.52 -7.41 -13.89
C GLU A 57 3.80 -8.91 -13.72
N THR A 58 4.34 -9.30 -12.57
CA THR A 58 4.75 -10.69 -12.33
C THR A 58 4.56 -11.06 -10.86
N ARG A 59 4.73 -12.37 -10.58
CA ARG A 59 4.76 -12.84 -9.19
C ARG A 59 5.92 -12.20 -8.42
N GLU A 60 7.04 -11.95 -9.09
CA GLU A 60 8.19 -11.28 -8.50
C GLU A 60 7.82 -9.88 -8.02
N THR A 61 7.05 -9.13 -8.80
CA THR A 61 6.57 -7.81 -8.42
C THR A 61 5.82 -7.86 -7.09
N ARG A 62 4.97 -8.87 -6.92
CA ARG A 62 4.20 -9.07 -5.68
C ARG A 62 5.10 -9.35 -4.49
N SER A 63 6.07 -10.22 -4.68
CA SER A 63 7.02 -10.59 -3.63
C SER A 63 7.85 -9.39 -3.18
N ILE A 64 8.36 -8.62 -4.13
CA ILE A 64 9.14 -7.41 -3.85
C ILE A 64 8.30 -6.38 -3.11
N THR A 65 7.03 -6.21 -3.51
CA THR A 65 6.11 -5.28 -2.83
C THR A 65 5.98 -5.65 -1.34
N ASN A 66 5.76 -6.93 -1.05
CA ASN A 66 5.63 -7.39 0.32
C ASN A 66 6.93 -7.20 1.10
N ASP A 67 8.08 -7.49 0.48
CA ASP A 67 9.38 -7.29 1.11
C ASP A 67 9.61 -5.81 1.45
N MET A 68 9.26 -4.91 0.55
CA MET A 68 9.40 -3.47 0.80
C MET A 68 8.54 -3.00 1.96
N ILE A 69 7.31 -3.48 2.03
CA ILE A 69 6.40 -3.15 3.13
C ILE A 69 6.96 -3.69 4.45
N ASN A 70 7.41 -4.94 4.47
CA ASN A 70 7.97 -5.55 5.68
C ASN A 70 9.25 -4.86 6.12
N ASN A 71 10.13 -4.53 5.18
CA ASN A 71 11.39 -3.85 5.49
C ASN A 71 11.18 -2.46 6.07
N ALA A 72 10.12 -1.78 5.66
CA ALA A 72 9.75 -0.48 6.21
C ALA A 72 9.10 -0.58 7.58
N LYS A 73 8.83 -1.80 8.05
CA LYS A 73 8.22 -2.08 9.37
C LYS A 73 6.90 -1.35 9.56
N LEU A 74 6.07 -1.39 8.52
CA LEU A 74 4.73 -0.81 8.59
C LEU A 74 3.86 -1.65 9.51
N SER A 75 3.09 -0.99 10.39
CA SER A 75 2.21 -1.70 11.31
C SER A 75 0.88 -2.06 10.66
N GLU A 76 0.33 -1.18 9.84
CA GLU A 76 -0.93 -1.41 9.15
C GLU A 76 -0.83 -1.01 7.69
N VAL A 77 -1.51 -1.76 6.83
CA VAL A 77 -1.64 -1.45 5.39
C VAL A 77 -3.09 -1.64 4.99
N VAL A 78 -3.70 -0.60 4.41
CA VAL A 78 -5.06 -0.67 3.90
C VAL A 78 -5.05 -0.52 2.39
N PHE A 79 -5.73 -1.44 1.70
CA PHE A 79 -5.87 -1.42 0.24
C PHE A 79 -7.24 -0.89 -0.11
N VAL A 80 -7.31 0.04 -1.07
CA VAL A 80 -8.56 0.66 -1.50
C VAL A 80 -8.84 0.32 -2.95
N GLY A 81 -10.05 -0.20 -3.23
CA GLY A 81 -10.47 -0.51 -4.59
C GLY A 81 -11.96 -0.75 -4.66
N ALA A 82 -12.53 -0.56 -5.85
CA ALA A 82 -13.99 -0.60 -6.03
C ALA A 82 -14.49 -1.84 -6.76
N ASN A 83 -13.60 -2.64 -7.36
CA ASN A 83 -14.03 -3.76 -8.19
C ASN A 83 -13.30 -5.06 -7.84
N ALA A 84 -13.75 -6.15 -8.48
CA ALA A 84 -13.24 -7.49 -8.20
C ALA A 84 -11.76 -7.65 -8.58
N ALA A 85 -11.33 -7.01 -9.67
CA ALA A 85 -9.93 -7.10 -10.11
C ALA A 85 -8.99 -6.45 -9.08
N GLN A 86 -9.38 -5.30 -8.55
CA GLN A 86 -8.62 -4.60 -7.53
C GLN A 86 -8.59 -5.38 -6.21
N ARG A 87 -9.70 -5.99 -5.83
CA ARG A 87 -9.76 -6.87 -4.66
C ARG A 87 -8.81 -8.06 -4.83
N MET A 88 -8.72 -8.59 -6.04
CA MET A 88 -7.84 -9.72 -6.32
C MET A 88 -6.37 -9.34 -6.09
N ILE A 89 -5.96 -8.15 -6.54
CA ILE A 89 -4.60 -7.64 -6.31
C ILE A 89 -4.31 -7.60 -4.80
N ALA A 90 -5.22 -6.99 -4.04
CA ALA A 90 -5.07 -6.89 -2.58
C ALA A 90 -4.98 -8.26 -1.93
N LYS A 91 -5.86 -9.19 -2.31
CA LYS A 91 -5.87 -10.54 -1.78
C LYS A 91 -4.55 -11.27 -2.02
N VAL A 92 -4.00 -11.12 -3.22
CA VAL A 92 -2.73 -11.76 -3.56
C VAL A 92 -1.61 -11.22 -2.68
N LEU A 93 -1.54 -9.90 -2.50
CA LEU A 93 -0.52 -9.30 -1.65
C LEU A 93 -0.66 -9.73 -0.19
N MET A 94 -1.89 -9.81 0.32
CA MET A 94 -2.13 -10.20 1.71
C MET A 94 -1.89 -11.70 1.96
N LYS A 95 -2.15 -12.54 0.95
CA LYS A 95 -2.10 -14.01 1.10
C LYS A 95 -0.75 -14.65 0.82
N LEU A 96 0.21 -13.92 0.28
CA LEU A 96 1.53 -14.50 0.00
C LEU A 96 2.29 -14.91 1.27
N GLY A 97 1.63 -14.77 2.42
CA GLY A 97 2.14 -15.30 3.67
C GLY A 97 3.32 -14.56 4.25
N SER A 98 3.77 -13.51 3.59
CA SER A 98 4.95 -12.78 3.98
C SER A 98 4.67 -11.35 4.48
N LEU A 99 3.41 -10.89 4.37
CA LEU A 99 3.06 -9.54 4.82
C LEU A 99 2.87 -9.54 6.34
N GLU A 100 3.78 -8.90 7.06
CA GLU A 100 3.78 -8.84 8.51
C GLU A 100 2.81 -7.80 9.07
N ALA A 101 2.52 -6.76 8.29
CA ALA A 101 1.60 -5.71 8.70
C ALA A 101 0.16 -6.24 8.80
N GLU A 102 -0.61 -5.70 9.74
CA GLU A 102 -2.04 -5.95 9.75
C GLU A 102 -2.66 -5.27 8.53
N SER A 103 -3.49 -5.97 7.77
CA SER A 103 -3.96 -5.45 6.49
C SER A 103 -5.44 -5.73 6.25
N THR A 104 -6.07 -4.88 5.43
CA THR A 104 -7.45 -5.06 5.01
C THR A 104 -7.68 -4.42 3.64
N PHE A 105 -8.80 -4.77 3.02
CA PHE A 105 -9.25 -4.18 1.76
C PHE A 105 -10.60 -3.49 2.01
N VAL A 106 -10.71 -2.24 1.55
CA VAL A 106 -11.94 -1.45 1.67
C VAL A 106 -12.32 -0.87 0.31
N LYS A 107 -13.56 -0.40 0.19
CA LYS A 107 -14.11 0.06 -1.08
C LYS A 107 -13.93 1.55 -1.33
N SER A 108 -13.64 2.34 -0.31
CA SER A 108 -13.54 3.80 -0.44
C SER A 108 -12.39 4.36 0.37
N MET A 109 -11.94 5.55 -0.01
CA MET A 109 -10.90 6.26 0.75
C MET A 109 -11.40 6.60 2.17
N GLU A 110 -12.67 6.95 2.29
CA GLU A 110 -13.28 7.25 3.58
C GLU A 110 -13.20 6.07 4.54
N ASP A 111 -13.52 4.88 4.05
CA ASP A 111 -13.42 3.65 4.85
C ASP A 111 -11.98 3.36 5.24
N ALA A 112 -11.04 3.64 4.35
CA ALA A 112 -9.62 3.45 4.62
C ALA A 112 -9.16 4.36 5.77
N TYR A 113 -9.49 5.63 5.72
CA TYR A 113 -9.13 6.57 6.77
C TYR A 113 -9.75 6.18 8.12
N SER A 114 -11.00 5.74 8.12
CA SER A 114 -11.67 5.27 9.34
C SER A 114 -10.95 4.08 9.94
N TRP A 115 -10.57 3.12 9.12
CA TRP A 115 -9.87 1.91 9.58
C TRP A 115 -8.51 2.27 10.19
N ILE A 116 -7.76 3.14 9.52
CA ILE A 116 -6.45 3.59 9.98
C ILE A 116 -6.57 4.30 11.33
N GLU A 117 -7.53 5.21 11.47
CA GLU A 117 -7.74 5.94 12.72
C GLU A 117 -8.07 5.01 13.88
N LYS A 118 -8.89 3.99 13.65
CA LYS A 118 -9.23 3.01 14.69
C LYS A 118 -8.00 2.26 15.19
N LYS A 119 -7.02 2.02 14.32
CA LYS A 119 -5.79 1.31 14.69
C LYS A 119 -4.85 2.17 15.55
N ARG A 120 -5.05 3.48 15.58
CA ARG A 120 -4.25 4.40 16.38
C ARG A 120 -4.71 4.52 17.82
N ASN A 121 -5.90 4.04 18.11
CA ASN A 121 -6.50 4.14 19.45
C ASN A 121 -6.18 2.94 20.33
#